data_5ea24622dda1c8f62ac6e25aeb678ff0
#
_entry.id   5ea24622dda1c8f62ac6e25aeb678ff0
#
_cell.length_a   1.000
_cell.length_b   1.000
_cell.length_c   1.000
_cell.angle_alpha   90.00
_cell.angle_beta   90.00
_cell.angle_gamma   90.00
#
_symmetry.space_group_name_H-M   'P 1'
#
loop_
_entity.id
_entity.type
_entity.pdbx_description
1 polymer ?
#
loop_
_entity_poly.entity_id
_entity_poly.type
_entity_poly.pdbx_seq_one_letter_code
_entity_poly.pdbx_strand_id
1 'polypeptide(L)'
;MNIAEQMKDVLKEEIKAAVLKAGLAEESQIPNVVLETPKDKTHGDYSTNMAMQLARVAKKAPRQIAEEIVAHFDKGKASIEKLDIAGPGFINFYMNNQYLTKLIPSVLEAGEAYGETNIGNGERVQVEFVSANPTGDLHLGHARGAAVGDSLCNVLSKAGYDVSREYYINDAGNQINNLALSVEVRYFEALGLEKPMPEDGYRGEDIIAIGKRLAEEYGDRFVNEEESERLAFFREYGLKYELDKLRKDLENFRVPFDVWYSETSLYQNGKIDTALEALREKGHVYEEDGATWFRSTTFGDDKDRVLIKKDGTYTYLLPDIAYHKDKLDRGFDKLINVWGADHHGYIPRMKAAIEALGYEKGTLEVEIIQLVHLYKNGEKMKMSKRTGKAVTMRDLIEEVGLDAVRYFFAMRSADTHMDFDLDLAVSTSNENPVYYAQYAHARICSMLRQGEEQGLKPAADLDFSHIQSEKEYDLLKTIGGFPEAVAEAAEKRIPHRVTHYIYDLASALHSFYNAEKVIDPENEEKSRARLALMKATQITLNNALQLIGVSAPEKM
;
A
#
# COMPACT_ATOMS: atom_id res chain seq x y z
N MET A 1 17.60 -8.03 -5.13
CA MET A 1 18.30 -7.35 -6.26
C MET A 1 17.72 -7.90 -7.56
N ASN A 2 17.23 -7.03 -8.44
CA ASN A 2 16.56 -7.44 -9.69
C ASN A 2 17.60 -7.95 -10.69
N ILE A 3 17.56 -9.24 -11.04
CA ILE A 3 18.52 -9.88 -11.96
C ILE A 3 18.46 -9.28 -13.36
N ALA A 4 17.28 -8.79 -13.79
CA ALA A 4 17.13 -8.11 -15.08
C ALA A 4 17.83 -6.74 -15.09
N GLU A 5 17.78 -5.99 -14.00
CA GLU A 5 18.51 -4.72 -13.86
C GLU A 5 20.03 -4.95 -13.81
N GLN A 6 20.48 -5.97 -13.07
CA GLN A 6 21.90 -6.35 -13.09
C GLN A 6 22.38 -6.68 -14.51
N MET A 7 21.57 -7.40 -15.26
CA MET A 7 21.93 -7.76 -16.64
C MET A 7 21.93 -6.55 -17.57
N LYS A 8 21.01 -5.59 -17.37
CA LYS A 8 21.07 -4.31 -18.10
C LYS A 8 22.33 -3.53 -17.79
N ASP A 9 22.77 -3.50 -16.54
CA ASP A 9 24.00 -2.82 -16.16
C ASP A 9 25.23 -3.53 -16.75
N VAL A 10 25.25 -4.85 -16.72
CA VAL A 10 26.31 -5.62 -17.42
C VAL A 10 26.32 -5.31 -18.92
N LEU A 11 25.15 -5.24 -19.55
CA LEU A 11 25.03 -4.89 -20.97
C LEU A 11 25.56 -3.47 -21.27
N LYS A 12 25.22 -2.48 -20.44
CA LYS A 12 25.74 -1.12 -20.57
C LYS A 12 27.27 -1.07 -20.44
N GLU A 13 27.82 -1.77 -19.47
CA GLU A 13 29.27 -1.83 -19.27
C GLU A 13 29.99 -2.54 -20.43
N GLU A 14 29.43 -3.61 -20.98
CA GLU A 14 30.00 -4.29 -22.16
C GLU A 14 29.90 -3.43 -23.45
N ILE A 15 28.86 -2.61 -23.59
CA ILE A 15 28.78 -1.62 -24.68
C ILE A 15 29.91 -0.61 -24.54
N LYS A 16 30.14 -0.03 -23.36
CA LYS A 16 31.26 0.87 -23.11
C LYS A 16 32.62 0.21 -23.40
N ALA A 17 32.79 -1.02 -22.88
CA ALA A 17 34.01 -1.78 -23.11
C ALA A 17 34.27 -2.04 -24.61
N ALA A 18 33.24 -2.32 -25.39
CA ALA A 18 33.35 -2.50 -26.85
C ALA A 18 33.74 -1.20 -27.56
N VAL A 19 33.18 -0.06 -27.14
CA VAL A 19 33.57 1.28 -27.67
C VAL A 19 35.04 1.57 -27.42
N LEU A 20 35.53 1.29 -26.20
CA LEU A 20 36.93 1.48 -25.83
C LEU A 20 37.87 0.55 -26.61
N LYS A 21 37.52 -0.75 -26.69
CA LYS A 21 38.32 -1.74 -27.46
C LYS A 21 38.40 -1.42 -28.95
N ALA A 22 37.34 -0.86 -29.49
CA ALA A 22 37.31 -0.43 -30.90
C ALA A 22 38.05 0.89 -31.14
N GLY A 23 38.50 1.57 -30.08
CA GLY A 23 39.19 2.86 -30.21
C GLY A 23 38.31 4.00 -30.75
N LEU A 24 37.00 3.92 -30.52
CA LEU A 24 36.04 4.89 -31.06
C LEU A 24 35.93 6.16 -30.23
N ALA A 25 36.27 6.12 -28.95
CA ALA A 25 36.26 7.24 -28.03
C ALA A 25 37.12 6.93 -26.79
N GLU A 26 37.58 7.97 -26.11
CA GLU A 26 38.15 7.85 -24.75
C GLU A 26 37.04 7.74 -23.73
N GLU A 27 37.32 7.18 -22.55
CA GLU A 27 36.32 6.92 -21.49
C GLU A 27 35.51 8.17 -21.12
N SER A 28 36.17 9.33 -21.03
CA SER A 28 35.52 10.62 -20.72
C SER A 28 34.59 11.15 -21.81
N GLN A 29 34.69 10.60 -23.02
CA GLN A 29 33.93 11.02 -24.20
C GLN A 29 32.71 10.11 -24.47
N ILE A 30 32.61 8.98 -23.77
CA ILE A 30 31.50 8.03 -23.94
C ILE A 30 30.25 8.56 -23.24
N PRO A 31 29.16 8.81 -24.00
CA PRO A 31 27.88 9.21 -23.38
C PRO A 31 27.32 8.11 -22.47
N ASN A 32 26.39 8.50 -21.61
CA ASN A 32 25.63 7.50 -20.86
C ASN A 32 24.92 6.53 -21.81
N VAL A 33 25.11 5.23 -21.56
CA VAL A 33 24.46 4.20 -22.38
C VAL A 33 22.98 4.15 -22.05
N VAL A 34 22.15 4.46 -23.05
CA VAL A 34 20.69 4.31 -22.95
C VAL A 34 20.30 3.01 -23.63
N LEU A 35 19.57 2.17 -22.92
CA LEU A 35 18.94 0.96 -23.43
C LEU A 35 17.43 1.18 -23.51
N GLU A 36 16.88 1.04 -24.69
CA GLU A 36 15.45 1.11 -24.95
C GLU A 36 14.90 -0.31 -25.13
N THR A 37 13.68 -0.56 -24.65
CA THR A 37 12.96 -1.80 -24.94
C THR A 37 12.13 -1.58 -26.19
N PRO A 38 12.42 -2.27 -27.33
CA PRO A 38 11.64 -2.13 -28.53
C PRO A 38 10.18 -2.52 -28.32
N LYS A 39 9.26 -1.76 -28.94
CA LYS A 39 7.82 -2.10 -28.90
C LYS A 39 7.52 -3.41 -29.64
N ASP A 40 8.27 -3.68 -30.69
CA ASP A 40 8.18 -4.90 -31.48
C ASP A 40 9.30 -5.86 -31.04
N LYS A 41 8.94 -7.00 -30.50
CA LYS A 41 9.87 -8.05 -30.04
C LYS A 41 10.78 -8.59 -31.15
N THR A 42 10.42 -8.42 -32.42
CA THR A 42 11.28 -8.82 -33.55
C THR A 42 12.54 -7.97 -33.63
N HIS A 43 12.60 -6.83 -32.96
CA HIS A 43 13.78 -5.96 -32.87
C HIS A 43 14.63 -6.24 -31.61
N GLY A 44 14.47 -7.38 -30.98
CA GLY A 44 15.24 -7.79 -29.80
C GLY A 44 14.64 -7.39 -28.47
N ASP A 45 15.36 -7.72 -27.40
CA ASP A 45 14.98 -7.38 -26.02
C ASP A 45 15.36 -5.96 -25.64
N TYR A 46 16.50 -5.48 -26.16
CA TYR A 46 17.00 -4.12 -25.95
C TYR A 46 17.57 -3.54 -27.24
N SER A 47 17.60 -2.22 -27.31
CA SER A 47 18.22 -1.46 -28.40
C SER A 47 19.00 -0.28 -27.85
N THR A 48 20.12 0.09 -28.52
CA THR A 48 20.87 1.29 -28.18
C THR A 48 21.16 2.13 -29.43
N ASN A 49 21.21 3.45 -29.26
CA ASN A 49 21.59 4.42 -30.26
C ASN A 49 23.04 4.92 -30.06
N MET A 50 23.86 4.20 -29.29
CA MET A 50 25.24 4.60 -28.94
C MET A 50 26.08 4.97 -30.17
N ALA A 51 25.98 4.22 -31.26
CA ALA A 51 26.73 4.48 -32.47
C ALA A 51 26.40 5.86 -33.08
N MET A 52 25.15 6.28 -33.03
CA MET A 52 24.72 7.60 -33.50
C MET A 52 25.24 8.72 -32.59
N GLN A 53 25.27 8.51 -31.30
CA GLN A 53 25.80 9.48 -30.32
C GLN A 53 27.30 9.69 -30.46
N LEU A 54 28.06 8.66 -30.89
CA LEU A 54 29.50 8.70 -31.07
C LEU A 54 29.95 9.22 -32.42
N ALA A 55 29.05 9.48 -33.37
CA ALA A 55 29.39 9.87 -34.74
C ALA A 55 30.34 11.08 -34.85
N ARG A 56 30.14 12.09 -34.00
CA ARG A 56 30.99 13.29 -33.98
C ARG A 56 32.36 13.02 -33.36
N VAL A 57 32.45 12.21 -32.32
CA VAL A 57 33.68 11.89 -31.59
C VAL A 57 34.55 10.97 -32.44
N ALA A 58 33.97 9.90 -32.97
CA ALA A 58 34.65 8.91 -33.77
C ALA A 58 34.92 9.38 -35.22
N LYS A 59 34.24 10.45 -35.65
CA LYS A 59 34.35 11.00 -37.05
C LYS A 59 34.08 9.94 -38.12
N LYS A 60 33.13 9.05 -37.87
CA LYS A 60 32.71 7.95 -38.74
C LYS A 60 31.19 7.94 -38.89
N ALA A 61 30.70 7.25 -39.93
CA ALA A 61 29.27 7.04 -40.09
C ALA A 61 28.73 6.16 -38.98
N PRO A 62 27.52 6.45 -38.44
CA PRO A 62 26.97 5.68 -37.32
C PRO A 62 26.90 4.17 -37.58
N ARG A 63 26.57 3.75 -38.78
CA ARG A 63 26.52 2.33 -39.14
C ARG A 63 27.88 1.64 -39.03
N GLN A 64 28.96 2.31 -39.46
CA GLN A 64 30.33 1.81 -39.32
C GLN A 64 30.73 1.70 -37.84
N ILE A 65 30.36 2.69 -37.04
CA ILE A 65 30.58 2.66 -35.60
C ILE A 65 29.85 1.47 -34.98
N ALA A 66 28.58 1.22 -35.35
CA ALA A 66 27.83 0.09 -34.88
C ALA A 66 28.49 -1.26 -35.22
N GLU A 67 29.00 -1.40 -36.45
CA GLU A 67 29.73 -2.59 -36.91
C GLU A 67 31.00 -2.81 -36.08
N GLU A 68 31.76 -1.76 -35.77
CA GLU A 68 32.96 -1.84 -34.93
C GLU A 68 32.61 -2.18 -33.46
N ILE A 69 31.53 -1.61 -32.91
CA ILE A 69 31.06 -1.97 -31.56
C ILE A 69 30.68 -3.45 -31.50
N VAL A 70 29.87 -3.93 -32.44
CA VAL A 70 29.45 -5.33 -32.54
C VAL A 70 30.63 -6.29 -32.67
N ALA A 71 31.64 -5.93 -33.45
CA ALA A 71 32.86 -6.72 -33.64
C ALA A 71 33.68 -6.91 -32.35
N HIS A 72 33.64 -5.94 -31.42
CA HIS A 72 34.39 -5.96 -30.16
C HIS A 72 33.54 -6.29 -28.92
N PHE A 73 32.25 -6.57 -29.13
CA PHE A 73 31.31 -6.86 -28.05
C PHE A 73 31.45 -8.30 -27.54
N ASP A 74 31.51 -8.47 -26.21
CA ASP A 74 31.55 -9.78 -25.57
C ASP A 74 30.14 -10.30 -25.28
N LYS A 75 29.61 -11.13 -26.20
CA LYS A 75 28.28 -11.72 -26.10
C LYS A 75 28.12 -12.59 -24.87
N GLY A 76 29.17 -13.31 -24.47
CA GLY A 76 29.13 -14.26 -23.37
C GLY A 76 28.90 -13.57 -22.02
N LYS A 77 29.63 -12.47 -21.77
CA LYS A 77 29.46 -11.70 -20.52
C LYS A 77 28.09 -11.08 -20.37
N ALA A 78 27.52 -10.55 -21.44
CA ALA A 78 26.24 -9.89 -21.42
C ALA A 78 25.05 -10.83 -21.68
N SER A 79 25.28 -12.14 -21.76
CA SER A 79 24.26 -13.14 -22.07
C SER A 79 23.47 -12.82 -23.36
N ILE A 80 24.20 -12.44 -24.41
CA ILE A 80 23.62 -12.10 -25.71
C ILE A 80 23.70 -13.30 -26.66
N GLU A 81 22.57 -13.69 -27.20
CA GLU A 81 22.47 -14.72 -28.26
C GLU A 81 22.82 -14.12 -29.62
N LYS A 82 22.21 -13.00 -29.96
CA LYS A 82 22.34 -12.35 -31.28
C LYS A 82 22.39 -10.83 -31.14
N LEU A 83 23.14 -10.22 -32.07
CA LEU A 83 23.19 -8.77 -32.28
C LEU A 83 22.79 -8.47 -33.72
N ASP A 84 21.93 -7.48 -33.92
CA ASP A 84 21.57 -6.95 -35.23
C ASP A 84 21.78 -5.43 -35.30
N ILE A 85 22.25 -4.95 -36.46
CA ILE A 85 22.35 -3.52 -36.71
C ILE A 85 21.16 -3.08 -37.57
N ALA A 86 20.35 -2.18 -37.04
CA ALA A 86 19.15 -1.69 -37.70
C ALA A 86 19.23 -0.21 -38.06
N GLY A 87 18.60 0.16 -39.18
CA GLY A 87 18.51 1.55 -39.64
C GLY A 87 19.87 2.26 -39.74
N PRO A 88 19.97 3.51 -39.24
CA PRO A 88 21.16 4.33 -39.35
C PRO A 88 22.30 3.93 -38.40
N GLY A 89 22.13 2.94 -37.54
CA GLY A 89 23.16 2.52 -36.57
C GLY A 89 22.61 2.15 -35.20
N PHE A 90 21.33 1.78 -35.09
CA PHE A 90 20.81 1.12 -33.88
C PHE A 90 21.41 -0.28 -33.75
N ILE A 91 21.78 -0.66 -32.55
CA ILE A 91 22.20 -2.02 -32.21
C ILE A 91 21.11 -2.67 -31.39
N ASN A 92 20.55 -3.75 -31.92
CA ASN A 92 19.52 -4.55 -31.27
C ASN A 92 20.14 -5.78 -30.61
N PHE A 93 19.80 -6.02 -29.36
CA PHE A 93 20.31 -7.10 -28.52
C PHE A 93 19.21 -8.14 -28.28
N TYR A 94 19.50 -9.39 -28.63
CA TYR A 94 18.66 -10.56 -28.36
C TYR A 94 19.31 -11.33 -27.23
N MET A 95 18.63 -11.38 -26.07
CA MET A 95 19.18 -11.99 -24.87
C MET A 95 19.13 -13.51 -24.96
N ASN A 96 20.18 -14.16 -24.49
CA ASN A 96 20.07 -15.57 -24.11
C ASN A 96 19.41 -15.62 -22.73
N ASN A 97 18.12 -15.93 -22.70
CA ASN A 97 17.30 -15.84 -21.50
C ASN A 97 17.65 -16.89 -20.41
N GLN A 98 18.61 -17.79 -20.67
CA GLN A 98 19.06 -18.78 -19.70
C GLN A 98 19.55 -18.16 -18.37
N TYR A 99 20.06 -16.92 -18.37
CA TYR A 99 20.43 -16.21 -17.15
C TYR A 99 19.27 -16.01 -16.19
N LEU A 100 18.03 -15.95 -16.67
CA LEU A 100 16.82 -15.80 -15.86
C LEU A 100 16.60 -16.97 -14.91
N THR A 101 17.11 -18.15 -15.26
CA THR A 101 16.98 -19.36 -14.42
C THR A 101 17.66 -19.20 -13.05
N LYS A 102 18.63 -18.28 -12.92
CA LYS A 102 19.27 -17.92 -11.65
C LYS A 102 18.28 -17.31 -10.64
N LEU A 103 17.14 -16.80 -11.09
CA LEU A 103 16.06 -16.33 -10.23
C LEU A 103 15.47 -17.47 -9.38
N ILE A 104 15.39 -18.68 -9.91
CA ILE A 104 14.75 -19.79 -9.22
C ILE A 104 15.43 -20.05 -7.87
N PRO A 105 16.74 -20.39 -7.80
CA PRO A 105 17.41 -20.57 -6.52
C PRO A 105 17.37 -19.31 -5.64
N SER A 106 17.52 -18.12 -6.21
CA SER A 106 17.47 -16.87 -5.45
C SER A 106 16.13 -16.66 -4.74
N VAL A 107 15.01 -16.95 -5.41
CA VAL A 107 13.68 -16.84 -4.81
C VAL A 107 13.45 -17.92 -3.74
N LEU A 108 13.88 -19.16 -4.02
CA LEU A 108 13.75 -20.28 -3.07
C LEU A 108 14.54 -19.99 -1.76
N GLU A 109 15.74 -19.45 -1.88
CA GLU A 109 16.58 -19.08 -0.73
C GLU A 109 16.05 -17.87 0.03
N ALA A 110 15.56 -16.85 -0.67
CA ALA A 110 15.00 -15.65 -0.07
C ALA A 110 13.66 -15.90 0.64
N GLY A 111 12.83 -16.81 0.12
CA GLY A 111 11.54 -17.13 0.71
C GLY A 111 10.65 -15.89 0.91
N GLU A 112 10.22 -15.65 2.15
CA GLU A 112 9.36 -14.50 2.49
C GLU A 112 10.06 -13.14 2.26
N ALA A 113 11.39 -13.10 2.28
CA ALA A 113 12.15 -11.89 2.01
C ALA A 113 12.20 -11.52 0.51
N TYR A 114 11.80 -12.43 -0.39
CA TYR A 114 11.79 -12.12 -1.81
C TYR A 114 10.84 -10.96 -2.12
N GLY A 115 11.34 -10.00 -2.86
CA GLY A 115 10.66 -8.74 -3.16
C GLY A 115 11.11 -7.56 -2.30
N GLU A 116 11.89 -7.79 -1.25
CA GLU A 116 12.45 -6.72 -0.43
C GLU A 116 13.41 -5.86 -1.25
N THR A 117 13.30 -4.54 -1.01
CA THR A 117 14.24 -3.54 -1.53
C THR A 117 14.67 -2.62 -0.40
N ASN A 118 15.68 -1.81 -0.62
CA ASN A 118 16.15 -0.85 0.39
C ASN A 118 16.09 0.59 -0.13
N ILE A 119 15.11 0.91 -0.96
CA ILE A 119 14.94 2.29 -1.44
C ILE A 119 14.59 3.25 -0.31
N GLY A 120 13.90 2.77 0.73
CA GLY A 120 13.54 3.54 1.92
C GLY A 120 14.73 3.85 2.83
N ASN A 121 15.81 3.10 2.75
CA ASN A 121 17.05 3.29 3.52
C ASN A 121 16.82 3.55 5.02
N GLY A 122 15.82 2.93 5.62
CA GLY A 122 15.48 3.09 7.03
C GLY A 122 14.81 4.44 7.38
N GLU A 123 14.39 5.24 6.40
CA GLU A 123 13.63 6.48 6.64
C GLU A 123 12.41 6.17 7.50
N ARG A 124 12.23 6.94 8.59
CA ARG A 124 11.12 6.76 9.53
C ARG A 124 9.86 7.44 9.02
N VAL A 125 8.86 6.62 8.70
CA VAL A 125 7.59 7.07 8.16
C VAL A 125 6.46 6.74 9.10
N GLN A 126 5.64 7.74 9.47
CA GLN A 126 4.40 7.52 10.20
C GLN A 126 3.23 7.64 9.26
N VAL A 127 2.38 6.62 9.24
CA VAL A 127 1.13 6.59 8.47
C VAL A 127 -0.05 6.62 9.43
N GLU A 128 -0.82 7.69 9.39
CA GLU A 128 -2.09 7.81 10.10
C GLU A 128 -3.23 7.49 9.15
N PHE A 129 -4.08 6.53 9.51
CA PHE A 129 -5.20 6.14 8.67
C PHE A 129 -6.36 5.56 9.49
N VAL A 130 -7.54 5.50 8.88
CA VAL A 130 -8.84 5.22 9.50
C VAL A 130 -9.24 6.37 10.44
N SER A 131 -8.71 6.43 11.65
CA SER A 131 -8.95 7.48 12.66
C SER A 131 -10.43 7.84 12.81
N ALA A 132 -11.30 6.82 12.74
CA ALA A 132 -12.75 6.99 12.87
C ALA A 132 -13.13 7.36 14.29
N ASN A 133 -14.20 8.16 14.44
CA ASN A 133 -14.72 8.51 15.75
C ASN A 133 -15.21 7.24 16.50
N PRO A 134 -14.89 7.10 17.80
CA PRO A 134 -15.28 5.93 18.59
C PRO A 134 -16.75 6.04 19.07
N THR A 135 -17.66 6.26 18.15
CA THR A 135 -19.09 6.49 18.41
C THR A 135 -20.00 5.65 17.53
N GLY A 136 -19.47 4.64 16.86
CA GLY A 136 -20.22 3.73 16.00
C GLY A 136 -19.35 2.77 15.22
N ASP A 137 -19.98 2.00 14.33
CA ASP A 137 -19.31 1.02 13.50
C ASP A 137 -18.53 1.67 12.35
N LEU A 138 -17.49 0.98 11.86
CA LEU A 138 -16.76 1.39 10.67
C LEU A 138 -17.62 1.23 9.42
N HIS A 139 -17.76 2.29 8.65
CA HIS A 139 -18.46 2.28 7.36
C HIS A 139 -17.51 1.97 6.18
N LEU A 140 -18.05 1.91 4.96
CA LEU A 140 -17.30 1.51 3.77
C LEU A 140 -16.11 2.42 3.44
N GLY A 141 -16.21 3.73 3.70
CA GLY A 141 -15.09 4.66 3.53
C GLY A 141 -13.93 4.35 4.47
N HIS A 142 -14.23 4.02 5.73
CA HIS A 142 -13.23 3.56 6.70
C HIS A 142 -12.60 2.23 6.27
N ALA A 143 -13.40 1.30 5.76
CA ALA A 143 -12.92 0.02 5.28
C ALA A 143 -11.94 0.17 4.10
N ARG A 144 -12.28 1.04 3.14
CA ARG A 144 -11.38 1.37 2.02
C ARG A 144 -10.10 2.03 2.51
N GLY A 145 -10.20 3.01 3.40
CA GLY A 145 -9.05 3.67 4.02
C GLY A 145 -8.16 2.70 4.80
N ALA A 146 -8.76 1.75 5.51
CA ALA A 146 -8.05 0.71 6.24
C ALA A 146 -7.28 -0.22 5.29
N ALA A 147 -7.92 -0.71 4.24
CA ALA A 147 -7.29 -1.60 3.25
C ALA A 147 -6.15 -0.90 2.49
N VAL A 148 -6.36 0.33 2.04
CA VAL A 148 -5.35 1.11 1.32
C VAL A 148 -4.19 1.51 2.24
N GLY A 149 -4.50 2.01 3.44
CA GLY A 149 -3.48 2.43 4.42
C GLY A 149 -2.60 1.27 4.87
N ASP A 150 -3.19 0.11 5.18
CA ASP A 150 -2.46 -1.10 5.54
C ASP A 150 -1.58 -1.61 4.39
N SER A 151 -2.13 -1.67 3.19
CA SER A 151 -1.37 -2.08 2.00
C SER A 151 -0.19 -1.14 1.72
N LEU A 152 -0.39 0.17 1.89
CA LEU A 152 0.69 1.16 1.78
C LEU A 152 1.78 0.93 2.84
N CYS A 153 1.40 0.69 4.09
CA CYS A 153 2.36 0.39 5.16
C CYS A 153 3.16 -0.88 4.86
N ASN A 154 2.50 -1.95 4.39
CA ASN A 154 3.17 -3.19 4.03
C ASN A 154 4.18 -3.00 2.88
N VAL A 155 3.80 -2.25 1.86
CA VAL A 155 4.65 -1.93 0.71
C VAL A 155 5.85 -1.10 1.13
N LEU A 156 5.64 -0.06 1.94
CA LEU A 156 6.73 0.77 2.48
C LEU A 156 7.71 -0.05 3.33
N SER A 157 7.21 -0.91 4.21
CA SER A 157 8.06 -1.79 5.03
C SER A 157 8.87 -2.74 4.17
N LYS A 158 8.25 -3.35 3.15
CA LYS A 158 8.92 -4.23 2.19
C LYS A 158 10.00 -3.51 1.38
N ALA A 159 9.83 -2.20 1.18
CA ALA A 159 10.77 -1.33 0.46
C ALA A 159 11.88 -0.74 1.35
N GLY A 160 11.97 -1.11 2.63
CA GLY A 160 13.05 -0.72 3.54
C GLY A 160 12.81 0.57 4.32
N TYR A 161 11.59 1.06 4.39
CA TYR A 161 11.20 2.14 5.30
C TYR A 161 10.93 1.60 6.70
N ASP A 162 11.20 2.40 7.73
CA ASP A 162 10.79 2.15 9.12
C ASP A 162 9.40 2.77 9.35
N VAL A 163 8.37 1.94 9.28
CA VAL A 163 6.96 2.37 9.25
C VAL A 163 6.30 2.21 10.60
N SER A 164 5.66 3.28 11.07
CA SER A 164 4.74 3.25 12.22
C SER A 164 3.31 3.54 11.76
N ARG A 165 2.38 2.71 12.21
CA ARG A 165 0.95 2.75 11.91
C ARG A 165 0.21 3.38 13.08
N GLU A 166 -0.48 4.48 12.84
CA GLU A 166 -1.14 5.22 13.91
C GLU A 166 -2.61 5.46 13.65
N TYR A 167 -3.40 5.23 14.67
CA TYR A 167 -4.82 5.55 14.75
C TYR A 167 -4.99 6.73 15.72
N TYR A 168 -5.58 7.82 15.25
CA TYR A 168 -5.92 8.97 16.08
C TYR A 168 -7.31 8.80 16.69
N ILE A 169 -7.37 8.83 18.01
CA ILE A 169 -8.63 8.69 18.76
C ILE A 169 -9.16 10.08 19.09
N ASN A 170 -10.27 10.47 18.49
CA ASN A 170 -10.98 11.70 18.81
C ASN A 170 -11.81 11.51 20.10
N ASP A 171 -11.16 11.59 21.25
CA ASP A 171 -11.74 11.37 22.57
C ASP A 171 -11.89 12.65 23.42
N ALA A 172 -11.65 13.81 22.86
CA ALA A 172 -11.70 15.11 23.57
C ALA A 172 -12.88 16.01 23.19
N GLY A 173 -13.72 15.61 22.24
CA GLY A 173 -14.79 16.48 21.70
C GLY A 173 -16.18 16.24 22.31
N ASN A 174 -17.15 17.06 21.88
CA ASN A 174 -18.56 16.94 22.26
C ASN A 174 -19.17 15.59 21.89
N GLN A 175 -18.65 14.89 20.88
CA GLN A 175 -19.13 13.57 20.49
C GLN A 175 -19.00 12.55 21.62
N ILE A 176 -17.92 12.63 22.40
CA ILE A 176 -17.73 11.71 23.53
C ILE A 176 -18.65 12.07 24.69
N ASN A 177 -18.93 13.36 24.89
CA ASN A 177 -19.93 13.77 25.87
C ASN A 177 -21.33 13.28 25.48
N ASN A 178 -21.69 13.37 24.19
CA ASN A 178 -22.95 12.84 23.66
C ASN A 178 -23.01 11.31 23.77
N LEU A 179 -21.88 10.61 23.62
CA LEU A 179 -21.79 9.18 23.87
C LEU A 179 -22.12 8.86 25.32
N ALA A 180 -21.53 9.58 26.29
CA ALA A 180 -21.81 9.38 27.72
C ALA A 180 -23.28 9.59 28.06
N LEU A 181 -23.89 10.67 27.55
CA LEU A 181 -25.31 10.97 27.72
C LEU A 181 -26.21 9.88 27.09
N SER A 182 -25.83 9.36 25.95
CA SER A 182 -26.58 8.29 25.27
C SER A 182 -26.50 6.98 26.02
N VAL A 183 -25.33 6.65 26.56
CA VAL A 183 -25.10 5.48 27.42
C VAL A 183 -25.94 5.59 28.70
N GLU A 184 -25.98 6.77 29.31
CA GLU A 184 -26.80 7.05 30.48
C GLU A 184 -28.28 6.73 30.23
N VAL A 185 -28.84 7.22 29.13
CA VAL A 185 -30.22 6.93 28.74
C VAL A 185 -30.47 5.43 28.64
N ARG A 186 -29.58 4.70 27.95
CA ARG A 186 -29.75 3.25 27.77
C ARG A 186 -29.54 2.45 29.05
N TYR A 187 -28.71 2.92 29.97
CA TYR A 187 -28.55 2.34 31.28
C TYR A 187 -29.84 2.49 32.09
N PHE A 188 -30.45 3.70 32.13
CA PHE A 188 -31.73 3.91 32.83
C PHE A 188 -32.86 3.09 32.22
N GLU A 189 -32.96 3.03 30.86
CA GLU A 189 -33.95 2.18 30.19
C GLU A 189 -33.81 0.69 30.56
N ALA A 190 -32.59 0.19 30.66
CA ALA A 190 -32.31 -1.20 31.04
C ALA A 190 -32.78 -1.52 32.48
N LEU A 191 -32.86 -0.51 33.32
CA LEU A 191 -33.41 -0.62 34.70
C LEU A 191 -34.92 -0.32 34.79
N GLY A 192 -35.59 -0.08 33.64
CA GLY A 192 -37.01 0.26 33.59
C GLY A 192 -37.33 1.70 33.97
N LEU A 193 -36.34 2.59 33.93
CA LEU A 193 -36.46 4.01 34.20
C LEU A 193 -36.45 4.81 32.91
N GLU A 194 -37.20 5.88 32.84
CA GLU A 194 -37.27 6.76 31.67
C GLU A 194 -36.30 7.94 31.80
N LYS A 195 -35.54 8.18 30.72
CA LYS A 195 -34.75 9.38 30.55
C LYS A 195 -34.75 9.77 29.07
N PRO A 196 -34.97 11.08 28.73
CA PRO A 196 -35.03 11.51 27.34
C PRO A 196 -33.67 11.42 26.66
N MET A 197 -33.64 10.88 25.43
CA MET A 197 -32.44 10.86 24.60
C MET A 197 -32.15 12.26 24.10
N PRO A 198 -30.90 12.77 24.21
CA PRO A 198 -30.53 14.04 23.62
C PRO A 198 -30.76 14.06 22.10
N GLU A 199 -30.97 15.25 21.55
CA GLU A 199 -31.20 15.41 20.10
C GLU A 199 -30.04 14.82 19.30
N ASP A 200 -28.80 15.13 19.70
CA ASP A 200 -27.55 14.61 19.10
C ASP A 200 -27.10 13.27 19.70
N GLY A 201 -27.99 12.56 20.40
CA GLY A 201 -27.69 11.28 21.03
C GLY A 201 -27.55 10.13 20.03
N TYR A 202 -26.69 9.17 20.39
CA TYR A 202 -26.48 7.96 19.61
C TYR A 202 -27.55 6.90 19.94
N ARG A 203 -28.15 6.33 18.90
CA ARG A 203 -29.30 5.40 19.03
C ARG A 203 -29.00 4.00 18.52
N GLY A 204 -27.72 3.68 18.28
CA GLY A 204 -27.29 2.40 17.76
C GLY A 204 -27.52 1.24 18.73
N GLU A 205 -27.48 0.02 18.20
CA GLU A 205 -27.61 -1.21 18.99
C GLU A 205 -26.44 -1.40 19.97
N ASP A 206 -25.27 -0.90 19.61
CA ASP A 206 -24.07 -0.84 20.42
C ASP A 206 -24.32 -0.06 21.72
N ILE A 207 -24.95 1.11 21.63
CA ILE A 207 -25.28 1.93 22.81
C ILE A 207 -26.30 1.23 23.70
N ILE A 208 -27.30 0.56 23.11
CA ILE A 208 -28.25 -0.26 23.84
C ILE A 208 -27.53 -1.41 24.58
N ALA A 209 -26.59 -2.06 23.91
CA ALA A 209 -25.80 -3.14 24.51
C ALA A 209 -24.94 -2.64 25.67
N ILE A 210 -24.31 -1.46 25.55
CA ILE A 210 -23.54 -0.83 26.63
C ILE A 210 -24.44 -0.59 27.85
N GLY A 211 -25.61 0.01 27.63
CA GLY A 211 -26.57 0.29 28.74
C GLY A 211 -27.03 -0.97 29.48
N LYS A 212 -27.35 -2.03 28.71
CA LYS A 212 -27.72 -3.34 29.30
C LYS A 212 -26.57 -3.94 30.12
N ARG A 213 -25.38 -3.93 29.56
CA ARG A 213 -24.18 -4.46 30.21
C ARG A 213 -23.85 -3.72 31.52
N LEU A 214 -23.98 -2.40 31.52
CA LEU A 214 -23.82 -1.58 32.74
C LEU A 214 -24.87 -1.94 33.81
N ALA A 215 -26.14 -2.12 33.40
CA ALA A 215 -27.19 -2.53 34.33
C ALA A 215 -26.94 -3.93 34.89
N GLU A 216 -26.45 -4.87 34.10
CA GLU A 216 -26.09 -6.22 34.51
C GLU A 216 -24.88 -6.24 35.46
N GLU A 217 -23.85 -5.46 35.19
CA GLU A 217 -22.60 -5.44 35.98
C GLU A 217 -22.71 -4.64 37.27
N TYR A 218 -23.44 -3.52 37.23
CA TYR A 218 -23.47 -2.55 38.35
C TYR A 218 -24.84 -2.35 38.98
N GLY A 219 -25.92 -3.00 38.46
CA GLY A 219 -27.28 -2.82 38.98
C GLY A 219 -27.71 -1.36 38.95
N ASP A 220 -28.34 -0.90 40.02
CA ASP A 220 -28.83 0.48 40.19
C ASP A 220 -27.82 1.46 40.81
N ARG A 221 -26.57 1.07 40.93
CA ARG A 221 -25.50 1.83 41.59
C ARG A 221 -25.47 3.30 41.16
N PHE A 222 -25.58 3.58 39.88
CA PHE A 222 -25.43 4.91 39.31
C PHE A 222 -26.72 5.74 39.30
N VAL A 223 -27.86 5.17 39.69
CA VAL A 223 -29.16 5.87 39.65
C VAL A 223 -29.17 7.10 40.57
N ASN A 224 -28.60 6.94 41.79
CA ASN A 224 -28.57 7.99 42.79
C ASN A 224 -27.20 8.68 42.93
N GLU A 225 -26.25 8.39 42.04
CA GLU A 225 -24.94 9.02 42.04
C GLU A 225 -25.02 10.42 41.40
N GLU A 226 -24.11 11.34 41.79
CA GLU A 226 -24.02 12.64 41.19
C GLU A 226 -23.87 12.53 39.65
N GLU A 227 -24.60 13.35 38.90
CA GLU A 227 -24.66 13.27 37.46
C GLU A 227 -23.27 13.41 36.80
N SER A 228 -22.44 14.30 37.32
CA SER A 228 -21.09 14.53 36.83
C SER A 228 -20.18 13.30 37.00
N GLU A 229 -20.27 12.62 38.14
CA GLU A 229 -19.49 11.42 38.41
C GLU A 229 -19.98 10.23 37.57
N ARG A 230 -21.31 10.08 37.50
CA ARG A 230 -21.97 9.07 36.66
C ARG A 230 -21.58 9.22 35.18
N LEU A 231 -21.67 10.45 34.63
CA LEU A 231 -21.32 10.72 33.25
C LEU A 231 -19.83 10.53 32.98
N ALA A 232 -18.95 10.87 33.92
CA ALA A 232 -17.51 10.60 33.79
C ALA A 232 -17.24 9.09 33.67
N PHE A 233 -17.90 8.26 34.51
CA PHE A 233 -17.77 6.83 34.44
C PHE A 233 -18.33 6.26 33.13
N PHE A 234 -19.51 6.70 32.69
CA PHE A 234 -20.13 6.24 31.45
C PHE A 234 -19.35 6.67 30.21
N ARG A 235 -18.71 7.83 30.29
CA ARG A 235 -17.80 8.29 29.24
C ARG A 235 -16.62 7.34 29.05
N GLU A 236 -15.94 6.98 30.13
CA GLU A 236 -14.80 6.06 30.06
C GLU A 236 -15.24 4.64 29.65
N TYR A 237 -16.32 4.15 30.21
CA TYR A 237 -16.85 2.83 29.91
C TYR A 237 -17.30 2.72 28.46
N GLY A 238 -18.08 3.69 27.97
CA GLY A 238 -18.56 3.74 26.59
C GLY A 238 -17.43 3.88 25.59
N LEU A 239 -16.48 4.77 25.87
CA LEU A 239 -15.30 4.96 25.03
C LEU A 239 -14.47 3.67 24.93
N LYS A 240 -14.21 3.03 26.06
CA LYS A 240 -13.48 1.76 26.08
C LYS A 240 -14.20 0.68 25.28
N TYR A 241 -15.50 0.55 25.45
CA TYR A 241 -16.30 -0.44 24.71
C TYR A 241 -16.22 -0.21 23.19
N GLU A 242 -16.42 1.02 22.75
CA GLU A 242 -16.36 1.37 21.33
C GLU A 242 -14.95 1.17 20.75
N LEU A 243 -13.90 1.57 21.44
CA LEU A 243 -12.52 1.35 21.00
C LEU A 243 -12.17 -0.13 20.92
N ASP A 244 -12.55 -0.94 21.90
CA ASP A 244 -12.30 -2.38 21.90
C ASP A 244 -13.01 -3.05 20.70
N LYS A 245 -14.22 -2.60 20.36
CA LYS A 245 -14.96 -3.05 19.18
C LYS A 245 -14.26 -2.68 17.90
N LEU A 246 -13.84 -1.41 17.75
CA LEU A 246 -13.11 -0.93 16.56
C LEU A 246 -11.78 -1.67 16.37
N ARG A 247 -11.02 -1.87 17.45
CA ARG A 247 -9.76 -2.64 17.42
C ARG A 247 -9.99 -4.05 16.93
N LYS A 248 -11.00 -4.73 17.46
CA LYS A 248 -11.33 -6.10 17.05
C LYS A 248 -11.76 -6.17 15.58
N ASP A 249 -12.57 -5.22 15.11
CA ASP A 249 -12.99 -5.18 13.71
C ASP A 249 -11.78 -4.96 12.77
N LEU A 250 -10.86 -4.09 13.14
CA LEU A 250 -9.64 -3.83 12.35
C LEU A 250 -8.67 -5.03 12.40
N GLU A 251 -8.49 -5.67 13.53
CA GLU A 251 -7.71 -6.91 13.64
C GLU A 251 -8.30 -8.02 12.77
N ASN A 252 -9.62 -8.21 12.82
CA ASN A 252 -10.32 -9.18 11.97
C ASN A 252 -10.17 -8.84 10.49
N PHE A 253 -10.07 -7.56 10.14
CA PHE A 253 -9.80 -7.08 8.79
C PHE A 253 -8.32 -7.16 8.39
N ARG A 254 -7.46 -7.68 9.28
CA ARG A 254 -5.99 -7.78 9.11
C ARG A 254 -5.31 -6.42 8.99
N VAL A 255 -5.79 -5.44 9.75
CA VAL A 255 -5.25 -4.08 9.80
C VAL A 255 -4.76 -3.78 11.21
N PRO A 256 -3.49 -4.09 11.53
CA PRO A 256 -2.91 -3.78 12.83
C PRO A 256 -2.50 -2.30 12.92
N PHE A 257 -2.47 -1.77 14.14
CA PHE A 257 -1.92 -0.45 14.46
C PHE A 257 -0.86 -0.57 15.55
N ASP A 258 0.22 0.21 15.42
CA ASP A 258 1.29 0.27 16.41
C ASP A 258 0.95 1.23 17.53
N VAL A 259 0.29 2.34 17.22
CA VAL A 259 -0.07 3.40 18.15
C VAL A 259 -1.54 3.78 18.02
N TRP A 260 -2.21 3.84 19.17
CA TRP A 260 -3.55 4.40 19.35
C TRP A 260 -3.40 5.69 20.12
N TYR A 261 -3.39 6.82 19.40
CA TYR A 261 -3.08 8.12 19.95
C TYR A 261 -4.33 8.83 20.45
N SER A 262 -4.38 9.20 21.74
CA SER A 262 -5.50 9.93 22.35
C SER A 262 -5.37 11.43 22.13
N GLU A 263 -6.39 12.06 21.55
CA GLU A 263 -6.46 13.53 21.44
C GLU A 263 -6.41 14.21 22.81
N THR A 264 -7.05 13.63 23.82
CA THR A 264 -7.05 14.16 25.20
C THR A 264 -5.62 14.36 25.73
N SER A 265 -4.69 13.52 25.32
CA SER A 265 -3.28 13.62 25.72
C SER A 265 -2.62 14.94 25.28
N LEU A 266 -3.06 15.52 24.17
CA LEU A 266 -2.57 16.82 23.70
C LEU A 266 -2.87 17.96 24.69
N TYR A 267 -4.08 17.93 25.26
CA TYR A 267 -4.53 18.90 26.27
C TYR A 267 -3.83 18.69 27.60
N GLN A 268 -3.75 17.44 28.06
CA GLN A 268 -3.17 17.10 29.36
C GLN A 268 -1.65 17.33 29.45
N ASN A 269 -0.94 17.16 28.35
CA ASN A 269 0.53 17.22 28.32
C ASN A 269 1.08 18.56 27.80
N GLY A 270 0.25 19.59 27.67
CA GLY A 270 0.68 20.92 27.24
C GLY A 270 1.17 21.00 25.79
N LYS A 271 0.84 20.01 24.97
CA LYS A 271 1.30 19.93 23.56
C LYS A 271 0.72 21.06 22.70
N ILE A 272 -0.51 21.50 23.00
CA ILE A 272 -1.17 22.58 22.27
C ILE A 272 -0.46 23.91 22.53
N ASP A 273 -0.14 24.21 23.78
CA ASP A 273 0.59 25.43 24.14
C ASP A 273 1.99 25.44 23.53
N THR A 274 2.67 24.30 23.55
CA THR A 274 4.00 24.14 22.93
C THR A 274 3.96 24.41 21.42
N ALA A 275 2.94 23.92 20.73
CA ALA A 275 2.78 24.14 19.29
C ALA A 275 2.48 25.62 18.97
N LEU A 276 1.61 26.25 19.74
CA LEU A 276 1.28 27.67 19.60
C LEU A 276 2.52 28.53 19.82
N GLU A 277 3.29 28.27 20.87
CA GLU A 277 4.51 29.01 21.18
C GLU A 277 5.57 28.86 20.10
N ALA A 278 5.74 27.63 19.54
CA ALA A 278 6.65 27.40 18.42
C ALA A 278 6.30 28.24 17.18
N LEU A 279 5.01 28.39 16.88
CA LEU A 279 4.56 29.26 15.79
C LEU A 279 4.76 30.76 16.10
N ARG A 280 4.57 31.19 17.37
CA ARG A 280 4.80 32.58 17.82
C ARG A 280 6.26 32.96 17.74
N GLU A 281 7.15 32.15 18.25
CA GLU A 281 8.60 32.39 18.21
C GLU A 281 9.13 32.58 16.79
N LYS A 282 8.51 31.93 15.82
CA LYS A 282 8.84 32.04 14.39
C LYS A 282 8.12 33.22 13.69
N GLY A 283 7.29 33.95 14.40
CA GLY A 283 6.59 35.12 13.86
C GLY A 283 5.38 34.81 12.97
N HIS A 284 4.81 33.62 13.09
CA HIS A 284 3.70 33.15 12.24
C HIS A 284 2.31 33.30 12.88
N VAL A 285 2.23 33.93 14.03
CA VAL A 285 0.97 34.16 14.79
C VAL A 285 0.78 35.64 15.04
N TYR A 286 -0.45 36.11 14.95
CA TYR A 286 -0.84 37.47 15.27
C TYR A 286 -2.22 37.52 15.94
N GLU A 287 -2.49 38.64 16.62
CA GLU A 287 -3.78 38.89 17.27
C GLU A 287 -4.57 39.91 16.43
N GLU A 288 -5.83 39.58 16.15
CA GLU A 288 -6.75 40.49 15.45
C GLU A 288 -8.18 40.25 15.95
N ASP A 289 -8.90 41.35 16.22
CA ASP A 289 -10.29 41.32 16.69
C ASP A 289 -10.54 40.41 17.92
N GLY A 290 -9.55 40.28 18.80
CA GLY A 290 -9.61 39.44 19.99
C GLY A 290 -9.43 37.96 19.76
N ALA A 291 -9.07 37.55 18.57
CA ALA A 291 -8.75 36.15 18.19
C ALA A 291 -7.26 36.02 17.87
N THR A 292 -6.74 34.78 18.02
CA THR A 292 -5.36 34.45 17.67
C THR A 292 -5.35 33.78 16.30
N TRP A 293 -4.53 34.31 15.38
CA TRP A 293 -4.49 33.91 13.97
C TRP A 293 -3.14 33.32 13.59
N PHE A 294 -3.18 32.34 12.70
CA PHE A 294 -2.01 31.75 12.01
C PHE A 294 -1.89 32.34 10.60
N ARG A 295 -0.70 32.87 10.26
CA ARG A 295 -0.35 33.42 8.92
C ARG A 295 -0.11 32.29 7.91
N SER A 296 -1.12 31.46 7.67
CA SER A 296 -1.00 30.30 6.78
C SER A 296 -0.80 30.68 5.32
N THR A 297 -1.23 31.89 4.92
CA THR A 297 -1.04 32.39 3.54
C THR A 297 0.43 32.50 3.15
N THR A 298 1.32 32.76 4.12
CA THR A 298 2.78 32.80 3.89
C THR A 298 3.31 31.48 3.31
N PHE A 299 2.62 30.38 3.58
CA PHE A 299 3.02 29.00 3.20
C PHE A 299 2.07 28.39 2.17
N GLY A 300 1.28 29.19 1.47
CA GLY A 300 0.48 28.74 0.33
C GLY A 300 -0.98 28.36 0.64
N ASP A 301 -1.48 28.64 1.85
CA ASP A 301 -2.92 28.55 2.12
C ASP A 301 -3.67 29.74 1.47
N ASP A 302 -4.95 29.60 1.22
CA ASP A 302 -5.77 30.61 0.54
C ASP A 302 -6.13 31.79 1.44
N LYS A 303 -6.13 31.61 2.77
CA LYS A 303 -6.39 32.63 3.79
C LYS A 303 -5.76 32.24 5.12
N ASP A 304 -5.49 33.25 5.96
CA ASP A 304 -5.04 33.03 7.33
C ASP A 304 -6.14 32.37 8.17
N ARG A 305 -5.73 31.62 9.19
CA ARG A 305 -6.63 30.78 9.98
C ARG A 305 -6.66 31.14 11.45
N VAL A 306 -7.86 31.16 12.03
CA VAL A 306 -8.04 31.31 13.46
C VAL A 306 -7.57 30.06 14.20
N LEU A 307 -6.73 30.25 15.21
CA LEU A 307 -6.29 29.19 16.13
C LEU A 307 -7.09 29.21 17.43
N ILE A 308 -7.27 30.44 18.00
CA ILE A 308 -8.04 30.66 19.23
C ILE A 308 -9.11 31.69 18.93
N LYS A 309 -10.35 31.40 19.24
CA LYS A 309 -11.49 32.26 19.05
C LYS A 309 -11.52 33.39 20.12
N LYS A 310 -12.38 34.39 19.92
CA LYS A 310 -12.60 35.49 20.86
C LYS A 310 -13.00 35.08 22.28
N ASP A 311 -13.69 33.94 22.38
CA ASP A 311 -14.12 33.34 23.65
C ASP A 311 -13.02 32.52 24.35
N GLY A 312 -11.81 32.51 23.77
CA GLY A 312 -10.67 31.74 24.28
C GLY A 312 -10.68 30.24 23.95
N THR A 313 -11.69 29.77 23.21
CA THR A 313 -11.74 28.35 22.79
C THR A 313 -10.89 28.10 21.55
N TYR A 314 -10.31 26.91 21.45
CA TYR A 314 -9.53 26.50 20.30
C TYR A 314 -10.43 26.16 19.10
N THR A 315 -9.94 26.48 17.90
CA THR A 315 -10.47 25.86 16.69
C THR A 315 -9.89 24.44 16.56
N TYR A 316 -10.44 23.63 15.66
CA TYR A 316 -9.89 22.28 15.40
C TYR A 316 -8.45 22.30 14.88
N LEU A 317 -8.05 23.40 14.23
CA LEU A 317 -6.73 23.51 13.61
C LEU A 317 -5.58 23.47 14.63
N LEU A 318 -5.72 24.14 15.78
CA LEU A 318 -4.64 24.24 16.76
C LEU A 318 -4.28 22.88 17.39
N PRO A 319 -5.23 22.07 17.87
CA PRO A 319 -4.94 20.70 18.30
C PRO A 319 -4.34 19.83 17.20
N ASP A 320 -4.79 19.96 15.96
CA ASP A 320 -4.24 19.21 14.83
C ASP A 320 -2.79 19.61 14.51
N ILE A 321 -2.46 20.89 14.61
CA ILE A 321 -1.07 21.36 14.49
C ILE A 321 -0.22 20.76 15.63
N ALA A 322 -0.73 20.76 16.84
CA ALA A 322 -0.05 20.18 17.99
C ALA A 322 0.21 18.69 17.82
N TYR A 323 -0.76 17.97 17.29
CA TYR A 323 -0.63 16.55 16.99
C TYR A 323 0.45 16.28 15.93
N HIS A 324 0.45 17.02 14.83
CA HIS A 324 1.47 16.86 13.78
C HIS A 324 2.87 17.24 14.27
N LYS A 325 2.98 18.30 15.10
CA LYS A 325 4.24 18.63 15.77
C LYS A 325 4.71 17.47 16.65
N ASP A 326 3.82 16.86 17.40
CA ASP A 326 4.14 15.72 18.25
C ASP A 326 4.66 14.51 17.44
N LYS A 327 4.05 14.22 16.28
CA LYS A 327 4.56 13.21 15.35
C LYS A 327 6.03 13.48 14.97
N LEU A 328 6.32 14.71 14.59
CA LEU A 328 7.67 15.13 14.18
C LEU A 328 8.65 15.14 15.36
N ASP A 329 8.21 15.54 16.54
CA ASP A 329 9.01 15.51 17.78
C ASP A 329 9.35 14.08 18.20
N ARG A 330 8.55 13.08 17.82
CA ARG A 330 8.84 11.66 18.00
C ARG A 330 9.89 11.12 17.01
N GLY A 331 10.35 11.95 16.08
CA GLY A 331 11.48 11.67 15.19
C GLY A 331 11.11 11.00 13.87
N PHE A 332 9.88 11.15 13.40
CA PHE A 332 9.51 10.72 12.06
C PHE A 332 10.02 11.70 11.01
N ASP A 333 10.61 11.17 9.94
CA ASP A 333 11.14 11.96 8.83
C ASP A 333 10.05 12.35 7.84
N LYS A 334 9.05 11.49 7.68
CA LYS A 334 7.93 11.64 6.76
C LYS A 334 6.61 11.29 7.46
N LEU A 335 5.60 12.12 7.22
CA LEU A 335 4.23 11.87 7.68
C LEU A 335 3.33 11.63 6.48
N ILE A 336 2.52 10.58 6.52
CA ILE A 336 1.51 10.28 5.52
C ILE A 336 0.16 10.18 6.23
N ASN A 337 -0.77 11.09 5.89
CA ASN A 337 -2.14 11.05 6.37
C ASN A 337 -3.05 10.50 5.28
N VAL A 338 -3.86 9.53 5.62
CA VAL A 338 -4.88 8.96 4.74
C VAL A 338 -6.23 9.53 5.18
N TRP A 339 -6.81 10.42 4.39
CA TRP A 339 -8.03 11.16 4.73
C TRP A 339 -9.18 10.85 3.78
N GLY A 340 -10.42 10.98 4.25
CA GLY A 340 -11.59 10.98 3.40
C GLY A 340 -11.65 12.21 2.48
N ALA A 341 -12.39 12.12 1.39
CA ALA A 341 -12.49 13.18 0.39
C ALA A 341 -13.10 14.50 0.92
N ASP A 342 -13.88 14.42 1.98
CA ASP A 342 -14.46 15.56 2.69
C ASP A 342 -13.40 16.47 3.35
N HIS A 343 -12.21 15.96 3.62
CA HIS A 343 -11.09 16.71 4.19
C HIS A 343 -10.15 17.35 3.16
N HIS A 344 -10.42 17.24 1.87
CA HIS A 344 -9.55 17.76 0.81
C HIS A 344 -9.18 19.24 1.00
N GLY A 345 -10.14 20.10 1.36
CA GLY A 345 -9.91 21.53 1.61
C GLY A 345 -9.04 21.84 2.84
N TYR A 346 -8.78 20.86 3.68
CA TYR A 346 -7.96 21.00 4.89
C TYR A 346 -6.45 20.83 4.61
N ILE A 347 -6.09 20.22 3.49
CA ILE A 347 -4.70 19.88 3.13
C ILE A 347 -3.78 21.10 3.09
N PRO A 348 -4.11 22.21 2.39
CA PRO A 348 -3.19 23.36 2.29
C PRO A 348 -2.83 23.98 3.65
N ARG A 349 -3.82 24.10 4.56
CA ARG A 349 -3.58 24.70 5.88
C ARG A 349 -2.72 23.83 6.78
N MET A 350 -2.86 22.50 6.70
CA MET A 350 -2.02 21.59 7.48
C MET A 350 -0.59 21.55 6.93
N LYS A 351 -0.41 21.50 5.62
CA LYS A 351 0.92 21.61 5.00
C LYS A 351 1.59 22.94 5.33
N ALA A 352 0.84 24.05 5.32
CA ALA A 352 1.33 25.35 5.76
C ALA A 352 1.82 25.34 7.22
N ALA A 353 1.08 24.67 8.11
CA ALA A 353 1.49 24.54 9.51
C ALA A 353 2.80 23.78 9.69
N ILE A 354 3.01 22.69 8.95
CA ILE A 354 4.27 21.93 8.98
C ILE A 354 5.46 22.77 8.52
N GLU A 355 5.30 23.52 7.42
CA GLU A 355 6.34 24.44 6.94
C GLU A 355 6.60 25.57 7.93
N ALA A 356 5.54 26.14 8.54
CA ALA A 356 5.65 27.19 9.57
C ALA A 356 6.37 26.71 10.83
N LEU A 357 6.27 25.45 11.17
CA LEU A 357 7.04 24.82 12.26
C LEU A 357 8.53 24.63 11.92
N GLY A 358 8.94 24.88 10.68
CA GLY A 358 10.32 24.84 10.23
C GLY A 358 10.74 23.55 9.51
N TYR A 359 9.79 22.72 9.14
CA TYR A 359 10.05 21.50 8.37
C TYR A 359 9.99 21.74 6.86
N GLU A 360 10.64 20.89 6.10
CA GLU A 360 10.70 21.00 4.65
C GLU A 360 9.33 20.77 4.01
N LYS A 361 9.12 21.42 2.87
CA LYS A 361 7.97 21.16 2.02
C LYS A 361 7.96 19.68 1.59
N GLY A 362 6.82 19.00 1.71
CA GLY A 362 6.69 17.60 1.40
C GLY A 362 6.97 16.65 2.58
N THR A 363 7.31 17.15 3.77
CA THR A 363 7.37 16.33 5.01
C THR A 363 6.01 15.69 5.31
N LEU A 364 4.92 16.39 5.06
CA LEU A 364 3.56 15.86 5.12
C LEU A 364 3.04 15.54 3.71
N GLU A 365 2.68 14.29 3.51
CA GLU A 365 1.93 13.81 2.37
C GLU A 365 0.50 13.45 2.79
N VAL A 366 -0.47 13.67 1.91
CA VAL A 366 -1.87 13.33 2.18
C VAL A 366 -2.42 12.51 1.03
N GLU A 367 -2.91 11.33 1.36
CA GLU A 367 -3.62 10.44 0.44
C GLU A 367 -5.13 10.59 0.67
N ILE A 368 -5.86 10.88 -0.39
CA ILE A 368 -7.31 11.05 -0.32
C ILE A 368 -8.02 9.76 -0.73
N ILE A 369 -8.94 9.31 0.12
CA ILE A 369 -9.81 8.16 -0.15
C ILE A 369 -11.15 8.66 -0.68
N GLN A 370 -11.44 8.35 -1.92
CA GLN A 370 -12.71 8.68 -2.57
C GLN A 370 -13.83 7.69 -2.19
N LEU A 371 -15.05 8.10 -2.46
CA LEU A 371 -16.27 7.37 -2.10
C LEU A 371 -16.37 5.99 -2.77
N VAL A 372 -17.00 5.06 -2.06
CA VAL A 372 -17.35 3.73 -2.55
C VAL A 372 -18.85 3.66 -2.81
N HIS A 373 -19.23 3.16 -3.98
CA HIS A 373 -20.60 2.82 -4.32
C HIS A 373 -20.72 1.29 -4.46
N LEU A 374 -21.76 0.72 -3.86
CA LEU A 374 -22.06 -0.70 -3.99
C LEU A 374 -23.00 -0.96 -5.16
N TYR A 375 -22.73 -2.02 -5.92
CA TYR A 375 -23.56 -2.51 -7.02
C TYR A 375 -23.94 -3.97 -6.77
N LYS A 376 -25.20 -4.30 -7.05
CA LYS A 376 -25.71 -5.67 -7.04
C LYS A 376 -26.70 -5.84 -8.17
N ASN A 377 -26.61 -6.93 -8.94
CA ASN A 377 -27.41 -7.18 -10.14
C ASN A 377 -27.35 -6.03 -11.18
N GLY A 378 -26.19 -5.38 -11.28
CA GLY A 378 -25.98 -4.23 -12.18
C GLY A 378 -26.58 -2.92 -11.71
N GLU A 379 -27.22 -2.87 -10.56
CA GLU A 379 -27.86 -1.67 -10.02
C GLU A 379 -27.11 -1.13 -8.78
N LYS A 380 -27.03 0.20 -8.71
CA LYS A 380 -26.46 0.89 -7.56
C LYS A 380 -27.33 0.68 -6.31
N MET A 381 -26.72 0.14 -5.27
CA MET A 381 -27.39 -0.05 -3.99
C MET A 381 -27.49 1.26 -3.19
N LYS A 382 -28.54 1.39 -2.40
CA LYS A 382 -28.59 2.42 -1.37
C LYS A 382 -27.57 2.10 -0.28
N MET A 383 -26.81 3.13 0.15
CA MET A 383 -25.81 3.00 1.20
C MET A 383 -26.41 2.83 2.61
N SER A 384 -27.73 2.85 2.72
CA SER A 384 -28.47 2.55 3.93
C SER A 384 -29.29 1.28 3.77
N LYS A 385 -29.30 0.43 4.79
CA LYS A 385 -30.20 -0.73 4.89
C LYS A 385 -31.67 -0.25 4.92
N ARG A 386 -32.62 -1.15 4.69
CA ARG A 386 -34.08 -0.88 4.85
C ARG A 386 -34.43 -0.33 6.23
N THR A 387 -33.60 -0.61 7.24
CA THR A 387 -33.68 -0.12 8.62
C THR A 387 -33.19 1.31 8.81
N GLY A 388 -32.73 2.01 7.74
CA GLY A 388 -32.12 3.33 7.82
C GLY A 388 -30.66 3.35 8.30
N LYS A 389 -30.06 2.19 8.58
CA LYS A 389 -28.65 2.07 9.02
C LYS A 389 -27.72 2.03 7.82
N ALA A 390 -26.55 2.67 7.94
CA ALA A 390 -25.48 2.59 6.95
C ALA A 390 -24.91 1.17 6.82
N VAL A 391 -24.47 0.79 5.63
CA VAL A 391 -23.73 -0.46 5.41
C VAL A 391 -22.37 -0.35 6.10
N THR A 392 -22.04 -1.31 6.97
CA THR A 392 -20.78 -1.34 7.71
C THR A 392 -19.70 -2.16 6.98
N MET A 393 -18.46 -2.00 7.40
CA MET A 393 -17.34 -2.86 6.98
C MET A 393 -17.65 -4.34 7.27
N ARG A 394 -18.18 -4.63 8.45
CA ARG A 394 -18.55 -6.01 8.86
C ARG A 394 -19.61 -6.60 7.93
N ASP A 395 -20.64 -5.83 7.59
CA ASP A 395 -21.68 -6.27 6.65
C ASP A 395 -21.08 -6.66 5.29
N LEU A 396 -20.17 -5.85 4.77
CA LEU A 396 -19.52 -6.12 3.48
C LEU A 396 -18.65 -7.38 3.54
N ILE A 397 -17.88 -7.56 4.61
CA ILE A 397 -17.06 -8.76 4.81
C ILE A 397 -17.92 -10.02 4.91
N GLU A 398 -19.05 -9.96 5.61
CA GLU A 398 -20.00 -11.08 5.72
C GLU A 398 -20.61 -11.45 4.36
N GLU A 399 -20.85 -10.45 3.50
CA GLU A 399 -21.48 -10.70 2.19
C GLU A 399 -20.51 -11.26 1.16
N VAL A 400 -19.29 -10.75 1.06
CA VAL A 400 -18.37 -11.12 -0.04
C VAL A 400 -17.07 -11.78 0.41
N GLY A 401 -16.82 -11.85 1.70
CA GLY A 401 -15.58 -12.39 2.26
C GLY A 401 -14.46 -11.35 2.38
N LEU A 402 -13.59 -11.56 3.34
CA LEU A 402 -12.52 -10.63 3.70
C LEU A 402 -11.51 -10.43 2.57
N ASP A 403 -11.06 -11.50 1.92
CA ASP A 403 -10.07 -11.44 0.85
C ASP A 403 -10.57 -10.62 -0.35
N ALA A 404 -11.85 -10.79 -0.71
CA ALA A 404 -12.46 -10.00 -1.78
C ALA A 404 -12.52 -8.51 -1.43
N VAL A 405 -12.92 -8.17 -0.21
CA VAL A 405 -12.96 -6.77 0.25
C VAL A 405 -11.56 -6.15 0.20
N ARG A 406 -10.55 -6.84 0.75
CA ARG A 406 -9.17 -6.38 0.76
C ARG A 406 -8.62 -6.16 -0.65
N TYR A 407 -8.81 -7.13 -1.54
CA TYR A 407 -8.31 -7.06 -2.91
C TYR A 407 -8.97 -5.93 -3.71
N PHE A 408 -10.31 -5.88 -3.68
CA PHE A 408 -11.07 -4.89 -4.44
C PHE A 408 -10.76 -3.45 -3.99
N PHE A 409 -10.62 -3.22 -2.70
CA PHE A 409 -10.24 -1.90 -2.20
C PHE A 409 -8.80 -1.51 -2.53
N ALA A 410 -7.89 -2.47 -2.62
CA ALA A 410 -6.49 -2.22 -2.97
C ALA A 410 -6.25 -2.03 -4.48
N MET A 411 -7.15 -2.51 -5.36
CA MET A 411 -6.86 -2.56 -6.81
C MET A 411 -7.13 -1.26 -7.57
N ARG A 412 -7.74 -0.26 -6.94
CA ARG A 412 -8.01 1.04 -7.54
C ARG A 412 -7.21 2.12 -6.86
N SER A 413 -6.84 3.16 -7.61
CA SER A 413 -6.24 4.36 -7.05
C SER A 413 -7.15 4.95 -5.97
N ALA A 414 -6.56 5.35 -4.83
CA ALA A 414 -7.29 5.85 -3.68
C ALA A 414 -8.14 7.09 -3.99
N ASP A 415 -7.63 7.96 -4.86
CA ASP A 415 -8.21 9.24 -5.28
C ASP A 415 -9.32 9.12 -6.33
N THR A 416 -9.69 7.91 -6.75
CA THR A 416 -10.78 7.65 -7.69
C THR A 416 -12.00 7.09 -6.99
N HIS A 417 -13.19 7.49 -7.47
CA HIS A 417 -14.45 6.86 -7.06
C HIS A 417 -14.39 5.37 -7.38
N MET A 418 -14.96 4.56 -6.50
CA MET A 418 -14.97 3.12 -6.64
C MET A 418 -16.39 2.58 -6.69
N ASP A 419 -16.68 1.85 -7.77
CA ASP A 419 -17.87 1.02 -7.88
C ASP A 419 -17.50 -0.41 -7.48
N PHE A 420 -18.05 -0.87 -6.35
CA PHE A 420 -17.80 -2.20 -5.82
C PHE A 420 -18.94 -3.13 -6.25
N ASP A 421 -18.64 -4.04 -7.17
CA ASP A 421 -19.59 -5.03 -7.68
C ASP A 421 -19.59 -6.28 -6.77
N LEU A 422 -20.68 -6.43 -6.00
CA LEU A 422 -20.82 -7.54 -5.05
C LEU A 422 -20.93 -8.90 -5.77
N ASP A 423 -21.57 -8.95 -6.92
CA ASP A 423 -21.75 -10.20 -7.69
C ASP A 423 -20.40 -10.66 -8.25
N LEU A 424 -19.60 -9.75 -8.80
CA LEU A 424 -18.25 -10.05 -9.25
C LEU A 424 -17.36 -10.54 -8.11
N ALA A 425 -17.43 -9.88 -6.95
CA ALA A 425 -16.58 -10.19 -5.79
C ALA A 425 -16.75 -11.62 -5.23
N VAL A 426 -17.92 -12.23 -5.43
CA VAL A 426 -18.20 -13.61 -5.01
C VAL A 426 -18.13 -14.62 -6.14
N SER A 427 -17.95 -14.17 -7.38
CA SER A 427 -17.96 -15.06 -8.54
C SER A 427 -16.72 -15.94 -8.61
N THR A 428 -16.90 -17.19 -9.04
CA THR A 428 -15.82 -18.17 -9.28
C THR A 428 -15.38 -18.17 -10.74
N SER A 429 -15.22 -16.97 -11.31
CA SER A 429 -14.82 -16.78 -12.70
C SER A 429 -13.49 -16.06 -12.82
N ASN A 430 -12.82 -16.20 -13.95
CA ASN A 430 -11.56 -15.51 -14.24
C ASN A 430 -11.69 -13.99 -14.34
N GLU A 431 -12.92 -13.47 -14.45
CA GLU A 431 -13.19 -12.03 -14.40
C GLU A 431 -13.04 -11.45 -12.99
N ASN A 432 -13.22 -12.29 -11.95
CA ASN A 432 -12.97 -11.92 -10.57
C ASN A 432 -11.46 -11.97 -10.27
N PRO A 433 -10.78 -10.83 -10.08
CA PRO A 433 -9.34 -10.81 -9.95
C PRO A 433 -8.83 -11.50 -8.69
N VAL A 434 -9.58 -11.51 -7.60
CA VAL A 434 -9.19 -12.23 -6.38
C VAL A 434 -9.28 -13.73 -6.57
N TYR A 435 -10.35 -14.20 -7.20
CA TYR A 435 -10.49 -15.62 -7.56
C TYR A 435 -9.37 -16.05 -8.50
N TYR A 436 -9.10 -15.27 -9.52
CA TYR A 436 -8.06 -15.55 -10.52
C TYR A 436 -6.67 -15.72 -9.88
N ALA A 437 -6.30 -14.83 -8.96
CA ALA A 437 -5.04 -14.90 -8.24
C ALA A 437 -4.97 -16.09 -7.27
N GLN A 438 -6.02 -16.30 -6.48
CA GLN A 438 -6.06 -17.39 -5.50
C GLN A 438 -6.13 -18.77 -6.17
N TYR A 439 -6.84 -18.87 -7.27
CA TYR A 439 -6.88 -20.10 -8.07
C TYR A 439 -5.50 -20.43 -8.68
N ALA A 440 -4.76 -19.42 -9.12
CA ALA A 440 -3.37 -19.60 -9.55
C ALA A 440 -2.51 -20.20 -8.43
N HIS A 441 -2.60 -19.70 -7.22
CA HIS A 441 -1.87 -20.23 -6.06
C HIS A 441 -2.28 -21.67 -5.71
N ALA A 442 -3.58 -21.94 -5.64
CA ALA A 442 -4.10 -23.28 -5.34
C ALA A 442 -3.68 -24.32 -6.39
N ARG A 443 -3.64 -23.91 -7.67
CA ARG A 443 -3.15 -24.75 -8.77
C ARG A 443 -1.67 -25.09 -8.60
N ILE A 444 -0.84 -24.12 -8.24
CA ILE A 444 0.59 -24.38 -7.94
C ILE A 444 0.71 -25.38 -6.79
N CYS A 445 -0.02 -25.20 -5.71
CA CYS A 445 0.00 -26.09 -4.56
C CYS A 445 -0.39 -27.54 -4.95
N SER A 446 -1.36 -27.69 -5.85
CA SER A 446 -1.75 -28.99 -6.38
C SER A 446 -0.62 -29.66 -7.17
N MET A 447 0.08 -28.91 -8.02
CA MET A 447 1.22 -29.42 -8.78
C MET A 447 2.38 -29.84 -7.87
N LEU A 448 2.67 -29.07 -6.84
CA LEU A 448 3.72 -29.38 -5.87
C LEU A 448 3.40 -30.65 -5.08
N ARG A 449 2.14 -30.83 -4.66
CA ARG A 449 1.70 -32.10 -4.01
C ARG A 449 1.84 -33.30 -4.93
N GLN A 450 1.41 -33.21 -6.19
CA GLN A 450 1.58 -34.27 -7.17
C GLN A 450 3.05 -34.63 -7.39
N GLY A 451 3.93 -33.64 -7.42
CA GLY A 451 5.37 -33.84 -7.49
C GLY A 451 5.90 -34.61 -6.27
N GLU A 452 5.48 -34.21 -5.07
CA GLU A 452 5.90 -34.86 -3.82
C GLU A 452 5.44 -36.31 -3.76
N GLU A 453 4.22 -36.64 -4.18
CA GLU A 453 3.69 -38.02 -4.29
C GLU A 453 4.53 -38.89 -5.22
N GLN A 454 5.20 -38.31 -6.21
CA GLN A 454 6.09 -38.97 -7.14
C GLN A 454 7.57 -38.89 -6.73
N GLY A 455 7.89 -38.36 -5.55
CA GLY A 455 9.25 -38.20 -5.07
C GLY A 455 10.03 -37.06 -5.75
N LEU A 456 9.35 -36.21 -6.51
CA LEU A 456 9.94 -35.08 -7.20
C LEU A 456 9.85 -33.85 -6.30
N LYS A 457 10.97 -33.39 -5.73
CA LYS A 457 11.01 -32.21 -4.85
C LYS A 457 11.66 -31.03 -5.54
N PRO A 458 11.11 -29.81 -5.40
CA PRO A 458 11.80 -28.59 -5.80
C PRO A 458 13.04 -28.37 -4.94
N ALA A 459 14.14 -27.95 -5.56
CA ALA A 459 15.39 -27.62 -4.88
C ALA A 459 16.11 -26.47 -5.59
N ALA A 460 17.00 -25.78 -4.87
CA ALA A 460 17.75 -24.65 -5.40
C ALA A 460 19.00 -25.07 -6.20
N ASP A 461 19.52 -26.27 -5.96
CA ASP A 461 20.76 -26.81 -6.53
C ASP A 461 20.54 -27.72 -7.76
N LEU A 462 19.39 -27.59 -8.43
CA LEU A 462 19.09 -28.35 -9.63
C LEU A 462 19.76 -27.77 -10.88
N ASP A 463 19.87 -28.59 -11.93
CA ASP A 463 20.21 -28.13 -13.27
C ASP A 463 18.98 -27.51 -13.93
N PHE A 464 19.02 -26.19 -14.13
CA PHE A 464 17.95 -25.43 -14.77
C PHE A 464 18.12 -25.27 -16.29
N SER A 465 19.07 -25.95 -16.92
CA SER A 465 19.27 -25.93 -18.38
C SER A 465 18.07 -26.47 -19.16
N HIS A 466 17.19 -27.23 -18.49
CA HIS A 466 15.93 -27.73 -19.04
C HIS A 466 14.83 -26.67 -19.15
N ILE A 467 15.00 -25.52 -18.50
CA ILE A 467 14.09 -24.36 -18.61
C ILE A 467 14.47 -23.58 -19.87
N GLN A 468 13.70 -23.74 -20.95
CA GLN A 468 14.05 -23.22 -22.27
C GLN A 468 12.90 -22.63 -23.06
N SER A 469 11.64 -22.86 -22.66
CA SER A 469 10.49 -22.37 -23.43
C SER A 469 10.25 -20.88 -23.22
N GLU A 470 9.64 -20.25 -24.21
CA GLU A 470 9.26 -18.84 -24.13
C GLU A 470 8.34 -18.58 -22.91
N LYS A 471 7.42 -19.50 -22.64
CA LYS A 471 6.49 -19.38 -21.51
C LYS A 471 7.16 -19.49 -20.15
N GLU A 472 8.19 -20.33 -20.03
CA GLU A 472 9.03 -20.42 -18.84
C GLU A 472 9.80 -19.09 -18.62
N TYR A 473 10.36 -18.53 -19.67
CA TYR A 473 11.07 -17.25 -19.57
C TYR A 473 10.14 -16.06 -19.30
N ASP A 474 8.95 -16.03 -19.88
CA ASP A 474 7.93 -15.00 -19.59
C ASP A 474 7.53 -15.02 -18.12
N LEU A 475 7.34 -16.22 -17.56
CA LEU A 475 7.04 -16.39 -16.13
C LEU A 475 8.22 -15.91 -15.26
N LEU A 476 9.44 -16.30 -15.60
CA LEU A 476 10.65 -15.85 -14.90
C LEU A 476 10.85 -14.33 -14.96
N LYS A 477 10.62 -13.70 -16.12
CA LYS A 477 10.66 -12.23 -16.25
C LYS A 477 9.65 -11.56 -15.32
N THR A 478 8.45 -12.13 -15.23
CA THR A 478 7.41 -11.60 -14.33
C THR A 478 7.80 -11.76 -12.86
N ILE A 479 8.32 -12.94 -12.47
CA ILE A 479 8.86 -13.16 -11.12
C ILE A 479 9.96 -12.13 -10.80
N GLY A 480 10.89 -11.93 -11.73
CA GLY A 480 12.01 -11.00 -11.59
C GLY A 480 11.59 -9.53 -11.44
N GLY A 481 10.41 -9.16 -11.91
CA GLY A 481 9.85 -7.81 -11.80
C GLY A 481 9.24 -7.49 -10.42
N PHE A 482 9.14 -8.44 -9.51
CA PHE A 482 8.49 -8.21 -8.22
C PHE A 482 9.17 -7.14 -7.35
N PRO A 483 10.50 -7.17 -7.14
CA PRO A 483 11.16 -6.12 -6.36
C PRO A 483 10.95 -4.71 -6.93
N GLU A 484 10.94 -4.57 -8.25
CA GLU A 484 10.68 -3.29 -8.92
C GLU A 484 9.23 -2.82 -8.71
N ALA A 485 8.27 -3.73 -8.79
CA ALA A 485 6.86 -3.43 -8.51
C ALA A 485 6.66 -2.96 -7.06
N VAL A 486 7.34 -3.56 -6.09
CA VAL A 486 7.34 -3.13 -4.69
C VAL A 486 7.96 -1.75 -4.54
N ALA A 487 9.12 -1.53 -5.13
CA ALA A 487 9.81 -0.23 -5.09
C ALA A 487 8.96 0.89 -5.69
N GLU A 488 8.37 0.66 -6.86
CA GLU A 488 7.49 1.62 -7.53
C GLU A 488 6.24 1.93 -6.69
N ALA A 489 5.60 0.91 -6.14
CA ALA A 489 4.42 1.06 -5.29
C ALA A 489 4.73 1.89 -4.03
N ALA A 490 5.90 1.68 -3.42
CA ALA A 490 6.35 2.43 -2.25
C ALA A 490 6.71 3.87 -2.60
N GLU A 491 7.54 4.09 -3.62
CA GLU A 491 8.03 5.41 -4.02
C GLU A 491 6.90 6.36 -4.43
N LYS A 492 5.95 5.83 -5.21
CA LYS A 492 4.80 6.60 -5.71
C LYS A 492 3.59 6.58 -4.78
N ARG A 493 3.63 5.86 -3.66
CA ARG A 493 2.48 5.68 -2.74
C ARG A 493 1.25 5.08 -3.43
N ILE A 494 1.46 4.09 -4.31
CA ILE A 494 0.41 3.46 -5.12
C ILE A 494 0.31 1.95 -4.85
N PRO A 495 -0.29 1.51 -3.74
CA PRO A 495 -0.39 0.09 -3.41
C PRO A 495 -1.15 -0.74 -4.47
N HIS A 496 -2.02 -0.12 -5.29
CA HIS A 496 -2.67 -0.79 -6.42
C HIS A 496 -1.69 -1.31 -7.48
N ARG A 497 -0.45 -0.83 -7.52
CA ARG A 497 0.61 -1.39 -8.38
C ARG A 497 0.87 -2.87 -8.06
N VAL A 498 0.72 -3.26 -6.78
CA VAL A 498 0.86 -4.64 -6.34
C VAL A 498 -0.26 -5.53 -6.89
N THR A 499 -1.50 -5.06 -6.90
CA THR A 499 -2.62 -5.83 -7.48
C THR A 499 -2.47 -6.05 -8.98
N HIS A 500 -1.98 -5.05 -9.72
CA HIS A 500 -1.63 -5.21 -11.13
C HIS A 500 -0.53 -6.26 -11.32
N TYR A 501 0.50 -6.23 -10.48
CA TYR A 501 1.57 -7.22 -10.51
C TYR A 501 1.04 -8.64 -10.24
N ILE A 502 0.17 -8.81 -9.24
CA ILE A 502 -0.47 -10.09 -8.91
C ILE A 502 -1.22 -10.65 -10.12
N TYR A 503 -1.99 -9.80 -10.80
CA TYR A 503 -2.71 -10.19 -12.00
C TYR A 503 -1.76 -10.63 -13.12
N ASP A 504 -0.69 -9.88 -13.37
CA ASP A 504 0.31 -10.20 -14.39
C ASP A 504 1.01 -11.54 -14.08
N LEU A 505 1.37 -11.79 -12.82
CA LEU A 505 1.99 -13.05 -12.39
C LEU A 505 1.04 -14.23 -12.54
N ALA A 506 -0.22 -14.09 -12.12
CA ALA A 506 -1.23 -15.11 -12.28
C ALA A 506 -1.48 -15.42 -13.78
N SER A 507 -1.53 -14.38 -14.61
CA SER A 507 -1.69 -14.52 -16.07
C SER A 507 -0.52 -15.25 -16.72
N ALA A 508 0.71 -14.90 -16.34
CA ALA A 508 1.92 -15.58 -16.83
C ALA A 508 1.94 -17.06 -16.42
N LEU A 509 1.54 -17.37 -15.17
CA LEU A 509 1.41 -18.74 -14.71
C LEU A 509 0.37 -19.53 -15.50
N HIS A 510 -0.82 -18.99 -15.69
CA HIS A 510 -1.88 -19.68 -16.44
C HIS A 510 -1.49 -19.89 -17.91
N SER A 511 -0.80 -18.91 -18.51
CA SER A 511 -0.24 -19.05 -19.86
C SER A 511 0.80 -20.17 -19.94
N PHE A 512 1.70 -20.26 -18.99
CA PHE A 512 2.68 -21.34 -18.87
C PHE A 512 1.97 -22.70 -18.69
N TYR A 513 1.06 -22.79 -17.74
CA TYR A 513 0.34 -24.03 -17.43
C TYR A 513 -0.44 -24.58 -18.63
N ASN A 514 -1.02 -23.71 -19.44
CA ASN A 514 -1.78 -24.13 -20.62
C ASN A 514 -0.87 -24.62 -21.78
N ALA A 515 0.37 -24.16 -21.82
CA ALA A 515 1.32 -24.50 -22.88
C ALA A 515 2.24 -25.68 -22.53
N GLU A 516 2.52 -25.88 -21.25
CA GLU A 516 3.59 -26.76 -20.78
C GLU A 516 3.12 -27.73 -19.69
N LYS A 517 3.57 -28.96 -19.75
CA LYS A 517 3.38 -29.95 -18.66
C LYS A 517 4.45 -29.73 -17.60
N VAL A 518 4.07 -29.54 -16.35
CA VAL A 518 5.03 -29.38 -15.23
C VAL A 518 5.69 -30.71 -14.93
N ILE A 519 4.91 -31.77 -14.79
CA ILE A 519 5.39 -33.12 -14.51
C ILE A 519 5.34 -33.92 -15.79
N ASP A 520 6.51 -34.30 -16.29
CA ASP A 520 6.71 -35.19 -17.45
C ASP A 520 7.30 -36.52 -16.95
N PRO A 521 6.53 -37.61 -17.01
CA PRO A 521 7.01 -38.92 -16.54
C PRO A 521 8.25 -39.44 -17.27
N GLU A 522 8.50 -38.94 -18.48
CA GLU A 522 9.64 -39.35 -19.31
C GLU A 522 10.91 -38.50 -19.05
N ASN A 523 10.75 -37.37 -18.33
CA ASN A 523 11.87 -36.47 -18.06
C ASN A 523 11.81 -35.91 -16.61
N GLU A 524 12.40 -36.68 -15.69
CA GLU A 524 12.41 -36.34 -14.27
C GLU A 524 13.18 -35.06 -13.97
N GLU A 525 14.31 -34.83 -14.62
CA GLU A 525 15.14 -33.62 -14.38
C GLU A 525 14.39 -32.35 -14.79
N LYS A 526 13.73 -32.38 -15.94
CA LYS A 526 12.88 -31.28 -16.41
C LYS A 526 11.69 -31.03 -15.45
N SER A 527 11.06 -32.12 -14.98
CA SER A 527 9.98 -32.03 -14.01
C SER A 527 10.42 -31.39 -12.69
N ARG A 528 11.57 -31.77 -12.15
CA ARG A 528 12.15 -31.19 -10.94
C ARG A 528 12.44 -29.68 -11.15
N ALA A 529 13.04 -29.30 -12.27
CA ALA A 529 13.32 -27.91 -12.62
C ALA A 529 12.03 -27.09 -12.71
N ARG A 530 10.99 -27.61 -13.36
CA ARG A 530 9.67 -26.97 -13.46
C ARG A 530 8.94 -26.87 -12.13
N LEU A 531 9.05 -27.89 -11.26
CA LEU A 531 8.51 -27.82 -9.91
C LEU A 531 9.23 -26.74 -9.06
N ALA A 532 10.54 -26.58 -9.23
CA ALA A 532 11.28 -25.48 -8.59
C ALA A 532 10.81 -24.12 -9.12
N LEU A 533 10.55 -23.97 -10.41
CA LEU A 533 9.93 -22.78 -10.99
C LEU A 533 8.53 -22.51 -10.40
N MET A 534 7.73 -23.55 -10.23
CA MET A 534 6.41 -23.43 -9.57
C MET A 534 6.53 -22.99 -8.12
N LYS A 535 7.51 -23.55 -7.39
CA LYS A 535 7.77 -23.12 -6.00
C LYS A 535 8.20 -21.65 -5.91
N ALA A 536 9.06 -21.20 -6.80
CA ALA A 536 9.45 -19.78 -6.90
C ALA A 536 8.24 -18.89 -7.23
N THR A 537 7.36 -19.32 -8.13
CA THR A 537 6.11 -18.63 -8.45
C THR A 537 5.18 -18.55 -7.23
N GLN A 538 5.05 -19.67 -6.50
CA GLN A 538 4.24 -19.72 -5.27
C GLN A 538 4.72 -18.70 -4.22
N ILE A 539 6.02 -18.68 -3.95
CA ILE A 539 6.63 -17.76 -3.00
C ILE A 539 6.34 -16.31 -3.41
N THR A 540 6.58 -15.99 -4.66
CA THR A 540 6.38 -14.62 -5.20
C THR A 540 4.92 -14.20 -5.11
N LEU A 541 4.00 -15.06 -5.53
CA LEU A 541 2.56 -14.77 -5.48
C LEU A 541 2.05 -14.61 -4.05
N ASN A 542 2.48 -15.48 -3.15
CA ASN A 542 2.13 -15.40 -1.74
C ASN A 542 2.66 -14.10 -1.10
N ASN A 543 3.92 -13.75 -1.35
CA ASN A 543 4.50 -12.51 -0.85
C ASN A 543 3.76 -11.27 -1.37
N ALA A 544 3.35 -11.27 -2.63
CA ALA A 544 2.59 -10.18 -3.22
C ALA A 544 1.16 -10.07 -2.62
N LEU A 545 0.46 -11.20 -2.44
CA LEU A 545 -0.86 -11.24 -1.81
C LEU A 545 -0.82 -10.76 -0.35
N GLN A 546 0.22 -11.11 0.40
CA GLN A 546 0.40 -10.64 1.77
C GLN A 546 0.51 -9.11 1.87
N LEU A 547 1.14 -8.45 0.89
CA LEU A 547 1.24 -6.98 0.87
C LEU A 547 -0.10 -6.26 0.87
N ILE A 548 -1.12 -6.88 0.30
CA ILE A 548 -2.49 -6.34 0.27
C ILE A 548 -3.44 -7.02 1.27
N GLY A 549 -2.90 -7.85 2.15
CA GLY A 549 -3.65 -8.53 3.22
C GLY A 549 -4.62 -9.60 2.72
N VAL A 550 -4.33 -10.23 1.59
CA VAL A 550 -5.13 -11.30 0.98
C VAL A 550 -4.45 -12.64 1.23
N SER A 551 -5.22 -13.64 1.61
CA SER A 551 -4.69 -15.00 1.83
C SER A 551 -4.39 -15.72 0.52
N ALA A 552 -3.47 -16.67 0.59
CA ALA A 552 -3.11 -17.56 -0.50
C ALA A 552 -3.56 -19.00 -0.18
N PRO A 553 -4.78 -19.39 -0.54
CA PRO A 553 -5.30 -20.71 -0.20
C PRO A 553 -4.58 -21.81 -0.99
N GLU A 554 -4.36 -22.94 -0.33
CA GLU A 554 -3.73 -24.11 -0.95
C GLU A 554 -4.71 -24.97 -1.76
N LYS A 555 -6.00 -24.81 -1.49
CA LYS A 555 -7.10 -25.51 -2.15
C LYS A 555 -8.28 -24.57 -2.36
N MET A 556 -8.92 -24.70 -3.46
CA MET A 556 -10.16 -24.00 -3.79
C MET A 556 -11.18 -24.96 -4.40
#